data_79a412e3a1a1eeebc1600b42061cfc93
#
_entry.id   79a412e3a1a1eeebc1600b42061cfc93
#
_cell.length_a   1.000
_cell.length_b   1.000
_cell.length_c   1.000
_cell.angle_alpha   90.00
_cell.angle_beta   90.00
_cell.angle_gamma   90.00
#
_symmetry.space_group_name_H-M   'P 1'
#
loop_
_entity.id
_entity.type
_entity.pdbx_description
1 polymer ?
#
loop_
_entity_poly.entity_id
_entity_poly.type
_entity_poly.pdbx_seq_one_letter_code
_entity_poly.pdbx_strand_id
1 'polypeptide(L)'
;MKKASSYNMQSNFHIFVDQTNKVKVSQINKLKIFNDPIYGFISIPNALIYDLIQHSYFQRLRRISQMGLSYLVYPGANHTRFHHAIGCMHLMQKAVDNLRFKGTKISPQEENALYIAILLHDIGHGPFSHAMERSIVEDVHHEAISLLFMNQVNVEFNGQLTLAIQVFKGEYNRKFMLQLISSQLDMDRMDYLKRDSFYSGVSEGNVNSERLIQMMNVVDDVLV
;
A
#
# COMPACT_ATOMS: atom_id res chain seq x y z
N MET A 1 -48.14 29.82 -10.52
CA MET A 1 -47.92 28.45 -10.07
C MET A 1 -47.08 27.70 -11.12
N LYS A 2 -45.77 27.58 -10.91
CA LYS A 2 -44.89 26.75 -11.76
C LYS A 2 -44.42 25.58 -10.92
N LYS A 3 -44.70 24.35 -11.39
CA LYS A 3 -44.33 23.09 -10.77
C LYS A 3 -42.83 22.90 -10.90
N ALA A 4 -42.16 22.63 -9.79
CA ALA A 4 -40.79 22.18 -9.74
C ALA A 4 -40.68 20.74 -10.30
N SER A 5 -39.79 20.57 -11.29
CA SER A 5 -39.45 19.26 -11.87
C SER A 5 -38.41 18.62 -10.97
N SER A 6 -38.78 17.51 -10.36
CA SER A 6 -37.84 16.63 -9.63
C SER A 6 -37.01 15.87 -10.64
N TYR A 7 -35.68 16.10 -10.64
CA TYR A 7 -34.72 15.28 -11.37
C TYR A 7 -34.57 13.93 -10.65
N ASN A 8 -35.10 12.90 -11.28
CA ASN A 8 -34.94 11.52 -10.84
C ASN A 8 -33.64 10.95 -11.45
N MET A 9 -32.60 10.82 -10.62
CA MET A 9 -31.35 10.20 -11.02
C MET A 9 -31.55 8.68 -10.99
N GLN A 10 -32.11 8.14 -12.07
CA GLN A 10 -32.12 6.69 -12.27
C GLN A 10 -30.72 6.24 -12.70
N SER A 11 -30.05 5.50 -11.81
CA SER A 11 -28.86 4.74 -12.14
C SER A 11 -29.18 3.70 -13.22
N ASN A 12 -28.52 3.79 -14.37
CA ASN A 12 -28.64 2.83 -15.45
C ASN A 12 -28.10 1.45 -15.00
N PHE A 13 -28.99 0.58 -14.54
CA PHE A 13 -28.71 -0.84 -14.38
C PHE A 13 -28.97 -1.54 -15.73
N HIS A 14 -27.92 -1.98 -16.40
CA HIS A 14 -28.06 -2.91 -17.53
C HIS A 14 -28.26 -4.31 -16.99
N ILE A 15 -29.49 -4.81 -17.09
CA ILE A 15 -29.84 -6.20 -16.76
C ILE A 15 -29.74 -7.02 -18.06
N PHE A 16 -28.79 -7.96 -18.10
CA PHE A 16 -28.76 -9.00 -19.13
C PHE A 16 -29.47 -10.25 -18.60
N VAL A 17 -30.54 -10.67 -19.28
CA VAL A 17 -31.22 -11.94 -18.97
C VAL A 17 -30.66 -12.99 -19.91
N ASP A 18 -30.03 -14.02 -19.38
CA ASP A 18 -29.60 -15.20 -20.11
C ASP A 18 -30.77 -16.18 -20.28
N GLN A 19 -30.66 -17.10 -21.23
CA GLN A 19 -31.73 -18.08 -21.60
C GLN A 19 -32.09 -19.05 -20.47
N THR A 20 -31.48 -19.01 -19.31
CA THR A 20 -31.74 -19.84 -18.12
C THR A 20 -32.53 -19.13 -17.03
N ASN A 21 -33.05 -17.92 -17.28
CA ASN A 21 -33.79 -17.08 -16.30
C ASN A 21 -33.06 -16.78 -14.99
N LYS A 22 -31.73 -16.88 -14.96
CA LYS A 22 -30.93 -16.41 -13.83
C LYS A 22 -30.42 -15.00 -14.10
N VAL A 23 -30.92 -14.01 -13.36
CA VAL A 23 -30.43 -12.64 -13.40
C VAL A 23 -28.99 -12.62 -12.89
N LYS A 24 -28.01 -12.50 -13.78
CA LYS A 24 -26.63 -12.18 -13.40
C LYS A 24 -26.54 -10.67 -13.24
N VAL A 25 -26.54 -10.20 -12.01
CA VAL A 25 -26.11 -8.85 -11.71
C VAL A 25 -24.61 -8.80 -11.99
N SER A 26 -24.20 -8.17 -13.09
CA SER A 26 -22.80 -7.86 -13.31
C SER A 26 -22.38 -6.89 -12.20
N GLN A 27 -21.50 -7.34 -11.30
CA GLN A 27 -20.84 -6.39 -10.40
C GLN A 27 -20.06 -5.43 -11.27
N ILE A 28 -20.55 -4.19 -11.37
CA ILE A 28 -19.80 -3.10 -11.96
C ILE A 28 -18.55 -2.96 -11.11
N ASN A 29 -17.41 -3.29 -11.68
CA ASN A 29 -16.10 -3.19 -11.03
C ASN A 29 -15.84 -1.70 -10.80
N LYS A 30 -16.25 -1.17 -9.65
CA LYS A 30 -15.95 0.20 -9.25
C LYS A 30 -14.47 0.24 -8.88
N LEU A 31 -13.63 0.52 -9.87
CA LEU A 31 -12.23 0.86 -9.65
C LEU A 31 -12.16 1.97 -8.61
N LYS A 32 -11.58 1.69 -7.46
CA LYS A 32 -11.30 2.68 -6.43
C LYS A 32 -9.91 3.23 -6.67
N ILE A 33 -9.81 4.54 -6.71
CA ILE A 33 -8.61 5.27 -7.13
C ILE A 33 -8.28 6.30 -6.05
N PHE A 34 -6.99 6.42 -5.71
CA PHE A 34 -6.45 7.59 -5.01
C PHE A 34 -5.70 8.48 -6.01
N ASN A 35 -5.86 9.78 -5.86
CA ASN A 35 -5.05 10.75 -6.59
C ASN A 35 -3.84 11.12 -5.72
N ASP A 36 -2.66 10.69 -6.14
CA ASP A 36 -1.39 10.96 -5.45
C ASP A 36 -0.58 11.99 -6.23
N PRO A 37 0.00 13.01 -5.58
CA PRO A 37 0.71 14.08 -6.27
C PRO A 37 2.02 13.61 -6.93
N ILE A 38 2.54 12.43 -6.57
CA ILE A 38 3.80 11.89 -7.06
C ILE A 38 3.60 10.87 -8.18
N TYR A 39 2.61 9.99 -8.01
CA TYR A 39 2.34 8.87 -8.92
C TYR A 39 1.07 9.05 -9.77
N GLY A 40 0.31 10.14 -9.55
CA GLY A 40 -0.97 10.34 -10.23
C GLY A 40 -2.05 9.39 -9.68
N PHE A 41 -2.74 8.69 -10.54
CA PHE A 41 -3.81 7.78 -10.13
C PHE A 41 -3.27 6.45 -9.66
N ILE A 42 -3.51 6.13 -8.39
CA ILE A 42 -3.19 4.85 -7.76
C ILE A 42 -4.47 4.03 -7.67
N SER A 43 -4.53 2.94 -8.42
CA SER A 43 -5.66 2.00 -8.39
C SER A 43 -5.53 1.00 -7.24
N ILE A 44 -6.65 0.74 -6.57
CA ILE A 44 -6.70 -0.28 -5.52
C ILE A 44 -6.97 -1.64 -6.17
N PRO A 45 -6.09 -2.64 -5.96
CA PRO A 45 -6.11 -3.87 -6.75
C PRO A 45 -7.34 -4.77 -6.51
N ASN A 46 -7.84 -4.79 -5.28
CA ASN A 46 -8.99 -5.66 -4.93
C ASN A 46 -9.74 -5.17 -3.68
N ALA A 47 -10.83 -5.86 -3.35
CA ALA A 47 -11.71 -5.52 -2.22
C ALA A 47 -10.99 -5.66 -0.86
N LEU A 48 -10.18 -6.73 -0.67
CA LEU A 48 -9.46 -6.96 0.59
C LEU A 48 -8.50 -5.79 0.90
N ILE A 49 -7.72 -5.35 -0.07
CA ILE A 49 -6.82 -4.19 0.09
C ILE A 49 -7.63 -2.92 0.39
N TYR A 50 -8.78 -2.74 -0.28
CA TYR A 50 -9.65 -1.61 0.03
C TYR A 50 -10.17 -1.64 1.47
N ASP A 51 -10.63 -2.80 1.94
CA ASP A 51 -11.17 -2.95 3.30
C ASP A 51 -10.07 -2.74 4.35
N LEU A 52 -8.84 -3.21 4.10
CA LEU A 52 -7.67 -2.92 4.94
C LEU A 52 -7.36 -1.42 4.98
N ILE A 53 -7.43 -0.72 3.86
CA ILE A 53 -7.24 0.73 3.82
C ILE A 53 -8.33 1.45 4.63
N GLN A 54 -9.58 0.97 4.61
CA GLN A 54 -10.67 1.54 5.39
C GLN A 54 -10.62 1.19 6.88
N HIS A 55 -9.82 0.21 7.26
CA HIS A 55 -9.69 -0.21 8.66
C HIS A 55 -9.18 0.92 9.55
N SER A 56 -9.73 1.06 10.76
CA SER A 56 -9.43 2.17 11.69
C SER A 56 -7.95 2.30 12.01
N TYR A 57 -7.23 1.17 12.17
CA TYR A 57 -5.79 1.17 12.42
C TYR A 57 -5.00 1.75 11.25
N PHE A 58 -5.40 1.48 10.02
CA PHE A 58 -4.76 2.06 8.84
C PHE A 58 -5.14 3.54 8.65
N GLN A 59 -6.41 3.89 8.85
CA GLN A 59 -6.86 5.28 8.74
C GLN A 59 -6.19 6.22 9.75
N ARG A 60 -5.72 5.71 10.89
CA ARG A 60 -4.89 6.43 11.85
C ARG A 60 -3.65 7.07 11.20
N LEU A 61 -3.05 6.40 10.19
CA LEU A 61 -1.85 6.88 9.50
C LEU A 61 -2.05 8.23 8.79
N ARG A 62 -3.29 8.64 8.51
CA ARG A 62 -3.60 9.97 7.96
C ARG A 62 -3.25 11.12 8.91
N ARG A 63 -3.07 10.83 10.18
CA ARG A 63 -2.77 11.81 11.23
C ARG A 63 -1.34 11.70 11.76
N ILE A 64 -0.51 10.86 11.14
CA ILE A 64 0.89 10.65 11.52
C ILE A 64 1.77 11.18 10.39
N SER A 65 2.53 12.23 10.67
CA SER A 65 3.49 12.81 9.72
C SER A 65 4.58 11.80 9.38
N GLN A 66 4.90 11.66 8.08
CA GLN A 66 5.98 10.77 7.62
C GLN A 66 7.33 11.19 8.20
N MET A 67 7.64 12.47 8.11
CA MET A 67 8.93 13.03 8.52
C MET A 67 8.94 13.56 9.96
N GLY A 68 8.01 13.12 10.81
CA GLY A 68 7.95 13.53 12.21
C GLY A 68 7.86 15.06 12.39
N LEU A 69 8.84 15.66 13.06
CA LEU A 69 8.90 17.10 13.32
C LEU A 69 9.62 17.91 12.22
N SER A 70 10.05 17.28 11.14
CA SER A 70 10.84 17.95 10.08
C SER A 70 10.08 19.11 9.42
N TYR A 71 8.76 19.15 9.51
CA TYR A 71 7.95 20.28 8.99
C TYR A 71 8.29 21.62 9.68
N LEU A 72 8.89 21.61 10.85
CA LEU A 72 9.37 22.83 11.53
C LEU A 72 10.51 23.50 10.76
N VAL A 73 11.29 22.75 10.01
CA VAL A 73 12.41 23.24 9.19
C VAL A 73 12.04 23.23 7.70
N TYR A 74 11.25 22.23 7.26
CA TYR A 74 10.77 22.07 5.91
C TYR A 74 9.23 22.22 5.88
N PRO A 75 8.69 23.43 5.80
CA PRO A 75 7.24 23.66 5.95
C PRO A 75 6.35 22.91 4.96
N GLY A 76 6.90 22.47 3.83
CA GLY A 76 6.21 21.65 2.83
C GLY A 76 6.08 20.17 3.23
N ALA A 77 6.84 19.68 4.20
CA ALA A 77 6.90 18.26 4.59
C ALA A 77 5.71 17.84 5.48
N ASN A 78 4.48 18.00 4.95
CA ASN A 78 3.22 17.73 5.64
C ASN A 78 2.56 16.40 5.22
N HIS A 79 3.20 15.60 4.37
CA HIS A 79 2.67 14.30 3.98
C HIS A 79 2.69 13.32 5.15
N THR A 80 1.77 12.38 5.09
CA THR A 80 1.52 11.43 6.17
C THR A 80 1.96 10.02 5.80
N ARG A 81 2.10 9.15 6.80
CA ARG A 81 2.37 7.73 6.59
C ARG A 81 1.30 7.03 5.76
N PHE A 82 0.09 7.54 5.73
CA PHE A 82 -0.95 7.07 4.81
C PHE A 82 -0.55 7.25 3.34
N HIS A 83 -0.05 8.43 2.96
CA HIS A 83 0.39 8.69 1.58
C HIS A 83 1.55 7.78 1.20
N HIS A 84 2.51 7.62 2.10
CA HIS A 84 3.65 6.74 1.94
C HIS A 84 3.22 5.28 1.74
N ALA A 85 2.41 4.72 2.63
CA ALA A 85 1.95 3.33 2.54
C ALA A 85 1.19 3.03 1.23
N ILE A 86 0.34 3.96 0.76
CA ILE A 86 -0.35 3.83 -0.53
C ILE A 86 0.65 3.91 -1.70
N GLY A 87 1.65 4.78 -1.61
CA GLY A 87 2.71 4.89 -2.61
C GLY A 87 3.57 3.63 -2.70
N CYS A 88 3.98 3.08 -1.56
CA CYS A 88 4.71 1.80 -1.50
C CYS A 88 3.92 0.66 -2.15
N MET A 89 2.61 0.58 -1.86
CA MET A 89 1.74 -0.41 -2.50
C MET A 89 1.68 -0.23 -4.03
N HIS A 90 1.62 1.00 -4.51
CA HIS A 90 1.64 1.30 -5.95
C HIS A 90 2.95 0.83 -6.60
N LEU A 91 4.09 1.12 -5.97
CA LEU A 91 5.38 0.65 -6.47
C LEU A 91 5.48 -0.88 -6.43
N MET A 92 4.93 -1.53 -5.40
CA MET A 92 4.86 -2.98 -5.32
C MET A 92 4.03 -3.59 -6.47
N GLN A 93 2.91 -2.99 -6.86
CA GLN A 93 2.15 -3.42 -8.04
C GLN A 93 3.03 -3.40 -9.30
N LYS A 94 3.72 -2.29 -9.53
CA LYS A 94 4.65 -2.15 -10.68
C LYS A 94 5.79 -3.18 -10.63
N ALA A 95 6.34 -3.45 -9.46
CA ALA A 95 7.41 -4.44 -9.29
C ALA A 95 6.92 -5.86 -9.58
N VAL A 96 5.75 -6.25 -9.07
CA VAL A 96 5.14 -7.56 -9.34
C VAL A 96 4.87 -7.74 -10.83
N ASP A 97 4.29 -6.75 -11.49
CA ASP A 97 4.01 -6.78 -12.93
C ASP A 97 5.30 -6.94 -13.75
N ASN A 98 6.33 -6.17 -13.41
CA ASN A 98 7.64 -6.24 -14.09
C ASN A 98 8.32 -7.60 -13.89
N LEU A 99 8.32 -8.13 -12.67
CA LEU A 99 8.93 -9.43 -12.37
C LEU A 99 8.18 -10.57 -13.07
N ARG A 100 6.84 -10.52 -13.13
CA ARG A 100 6.04 -11.47 -13.92
C ARG A 100 6.35 -11.37 -15.41
N PHE A 101 6.45 -10.17 -15.96
CA PHE A 101 6.83 -9.95 -17.34
C PHE A 101 8.19 -10.56 -17.66
N LYS A 102 9.13 -10.53 -16.72
CA LYS A 102 10.46 -11.17 -16.84
C LYS A 102 10.46 -12.68 -16.55
N GLY A 103 9.31 -13.29 -16.30
CA GLY A 103 9.14 -14.74 -16.13
C GLY A 103 9.18 -15.24 -14.68
N THR A 104 9.31 -14.35 -13.68
CA THR A 104 9.19 -14.75 -12.27
C THR A 104 7.76 -15.20 -11.98
N LYS A 105 7.59 -16.43 -11.53
CA LYS A 105 6.27 -16.96 -11.18
C LYS A 105 5.86 -16.39 -9.82
N ILE A 106 4.82 -15.58 -9.78
CA ILE A 106 4.20 -15.03 -8.58
C ILE A 106 2.72 -15.37 -8.62
N SER A 107 2.26 -16.22 -7.71
CA SER A 107 0.86 -16.63 -7.62
C SER A 107 -0.04 -15.46 -7.16
N PRO A 108 -1.36 -15.50 -7.40
CA PRO A 108 -2.29 -14.49 -6.89
C PRO A 108 -2.27 -14.35 -5.36
N GLN A 109 -1.99 -15.44 -4.64
CA GLN A 109 -1.87 -15.44 -3.18
C GLN A 109 -0.61 -14.69 -2.73
N GLU A 110 0.54 -14.94 -3.39
CA GLU A 110 1.80 -14.25 -3.12
C GLU A 110 1.71 -12.76 -3.47
N GLU A 111 1.07 -12.42 -4.58
CA GLU A 111 0.81 -11.04 -4.97
C GLU A 111 0.00 -10.30 -3.89
N ASN A 112 -1.12 -10.87 -3.44
CA ASN A 112 -1.90 -10.28 -2.36
C ASN A 112 -1.08 -10.15 -1.07
N ALA A 113 -0.26 -11.15 -0.74
CA ALA A 113 0.61 -11.11 0.42
C ALA A 113 1.64 -9.97 0.33
N LEU A 114 2.25 -9.74 -0.83
CA LEU A 114 3.16 -8.61 -1.06
C LEU A 114 2.45 -7.27 -0.90
N TYR A 115 1.25 -7.12 -1.48
CA TYR A 115 0.46 -5.88 -1.35
C TYR A 115 0.06 -5.60 0.10
N ILE A 116 -0.36 -6.62 0.85
CA ILE A 116 -0.73 -6.48 2.25
C ILE A 116 0.49 -6.16 3.11
N ALA A 117 1.59 -6.89 2.93
CA ALA A 117 2.80 -6.72 3.72
C ALA A 117 3.39 -5.31 3.55
N ILE A 118 3.52 -4.81 2.32
CA ILE A 118 4.04 -3.47 2.07
C ILE A 118 3.04 -2.37 2.48
N LEU A 119 1.73 -2.61 2.36
CA LEU A 119 0.72 -1.64 2.82
C LEU A 119 0.76 -1.44 4.33
N LEU A 120 1.01 -2.52 5.07
CA LEU A 120 0.95 -2.53 6.54
C LEU A 120 2.33 -2.48 7.22
N HIS A 121 3.45 -2.39 6.47
CA HIS A 121 4.79 -2.44 7.05
C HIS A 121 5.00 -1.37 8.14
N ASP A 122 4.48 -0.19 7.92
CA ASP A 122 4.60 0.99 8.78
C ASP A 122 3.41 1.23 9.73
N ILE A 123 2.44 0.29 9.80
CA ILE A 123 1.22 0.47 10.59
C ILE A 123 1.50 0.64 12.09
N GLY A 124 2.65 0.17 12.56
CA GLY A 124 3.07 0.28 13.97
C GLY A 124 3.58 1.65 14.39
N HIS A 125 3.90 2.53 13.45
CA HIS A 125 4.41 3.85 13.81
C HIS A 125 3.42 4.70 14.61
N GLY A 126 3.95 5.36 15.66
CA GLY A 126 3.27 6.39 16.43
C GLY A 126 3.56 7.81 15.92
N PRO A 127 2.95 8.84 16.52
CA PRO A 127 3.33 10.23 16.29
C PRO A 127 4.83 10.45 16.55
N PHE A 128 5.46 11.34 15.78
CA PHE A 128 6.88 11.67 15.86
C PHE A 128 7.86 10.53 15.54
N SER A 129 7.35 9.39 15.09
CA SER A 129 8.15 8.28 14.55
C SER A 129 9.31 7.86 15.47
N HIS A 130 10.53 7.75 14.93
CA HIS A 130 11.73 7.29 15.64
C HIS A 130 12.14 8.15 16.84
N ALA A 131 11.68 9.40 16.94
CA ALA A 131 11.97 10.23 18.12
C ALA A 131 11.30 9.66 19.38
N MET A 132 10.11 9.07 19.26
CA MET A 132 9.39 8.44 20.37
C MET A 132 10.01 7.09 20.78
N GLU A 133 10.46 6.30 19.80
CA GLU A 133 11.10 5.01 20.03
C GLU A 133 12.36 5.12 20.91
N ARG A 134 13.06 6.26 20.83
CA ARG A 134 14.29 6.50 21.59
C ARG A 134 14.09 7.23 22.93
N SER A 135 12.91 7.85 23.12
CA SER A 135 12.71 8.77 24.25
C SER A 135 11.62 8.34 25.22
N ILE A 136 10.64 7.57 24.79
CA ILE A 136 9.46 7.25 25.61
C ILE A 136 9.24 5.74 25.77
N VAL A 137 9.52 4.94 24.73
CA VAL A 137 9.33 3.50 24.73
C VAL A 137 10.65 2.85 24.32
N GLU A 138 11.55 2.70 25.29
CA GLU A 138 12.84 2.05 25.06
C GLU A 138 12.63 0.59 24.61
N ASP A 139 13.43 0.14 23.65
CA ASP A 139 13.49 -1.24 23.13
C ASP A 139 12.24 -1.79 22.40
N VAL A 140 11.28 -0.93 22.02
CA VAL A 140 10.14 -1.36 21.20
C VAL A 140 10.24 -0.74 19.81
N HIS A 141 10.63 -1.56 18.83
CA HIS A 141 10.70 -1.16 17.44
C HIS A 141 9.31 -1.16 16.77
N HIS A 142 9.09 -0.22 15.87
CA HIS A 142 7.82 -0.08 15.14
C HIS A 142 7.45 -1.35 14.35
N GLU A 143 8.41 -2.15 13.87
CA GLU A 143 8.13 -3.42 13.20
C GLU A 143 7.44 -4.42 14.13
N ALA A 144 7.86 -4.50 15.41
CA ALA A 144 7.20 -5.35 16.39
C ALA A 144 5.74 -4.91 16.65
N ILE A 145 5.53 -3.60 16.72
CA ILE A 145 4.18 -3.02 16.85
C ILE A 145 3.37 -3.26 15.57
N SER A 146 3.98 -3.14 14.38
CA SER A 146 3.33 -3.47 13.11
C SER A 146 2.83 -4.91 13.09
N LEU A 147 3.64 -5.86 13.56
CA LEU A 147 3.23 -7.26 13.68
C LEU A 147 2.06 -7.46 14.65
N LEU A 148 1.99 -6.73 15.77
CA LEU A 148 0.84 -6.80 16.67
C LEU A 148 -0.44 -6.33 15.97
N PHE A 149 -0.40 -5.21 15.25
CA PHE A 149 -1.53 -4.73 14.46
C PHE A 149 -1.91 -5.72 13.36
N MET A 150 -0.93 -6.23 12.60
CA MET A 150 -1.18 -7.19 11.54
C MET A 150 -1.83 -8.47 12.06
N ASN A 151 -1.38 -9.00 13.21
CA ASN A 151 -1.97 -10.18 13.82
C ASN A 151 -3.41 -9.92 14.28
N GLN A 152 -3.69 -8.77 14.91
CA GLN A 152 -5.04 -8.41 15.31
C GLN A 152 -5.98 -8.30 14.10
N VAL A 153 -5.54 -7.59 13.06
CA VAL A 153 -6.31 -7.44 11.81
C VAL A 153 -6.47 -8.80 11.12
N ASN A 154 -5.47 -9.69 11.17
CA ASN A 154 -5.57 -11.03 10.61
C ASN A 154 -6.69 -11.86 11.25
N VAL A 155 -6.90 -11.72 12.56
CA VAL A 155 -8.03 -12.37 13.26
C VAL A 155 -9.36 -11.81 12.73
N GLU A 156 -9.49 -10.49 12.60
CA GLU A 156 -10.71 -9.82 12.13
C GLU A 156 -11.03 -10.17 10.67
N PHE A 157 -10.00 -10.41 9.85
CA PHE A 157 -10.11 -10.79 8.45
C PHE A 157 -10.01 -12.33 8.23
N ASN A 158 -10.31 -13.14 9.25
CA ASN A 158 -10.38 -14.60 9.16
C ASN A 158 -9.12 -15.27 8.57
N GLY A 159 -7.94 -14.80 8.94
CA GLY A 159 -6.67 -15.41 8.54
C GLY A 159 -6.16 -14.99 7.15
N GLN A 160 -6.80 -14.06 6.48
CA GLN A 160 -6.42 -13.67 5.10
C GLN A 160 -5.06 -12.96 5.01
N LEU A 161 -4.49 -12.48 6.12
CA LEU A 161 -3.18 -11.82 6.18
C LEU A 161 -2.05 -12.79 6.54
N THR A 162 -2.33 -14.06 6.80
CA THR A 162 -1.34 -15.02 7.33
C THR A 162 -0.08 -15.09 6.45
N LEU A 163 -0.23 -15.21 5.13
CA LEU A 163 0.92 -15.26 4.22
C LEU A 163 1.71 -13.93 4.22
N ALA A 164 1.02 -12.80 4.27
CA ALA A 164 1.66 -11.49 4.33
C ALA A 164 2.50 -11.33 5.60
N ILE A 165 2.01 -11.82 6.74
CA ILE A 165 2.74 -11.82 8.01
C ILE A 165 3.98 -12.71 7.92
N GLN A 166 3.89 -13.89 7.30
CA GLN A 166 5.04 -14.78 7.08
C GLN A 166 6.10 -14.12 6.19
N VAL A 167 5.68 -13.45 5.12
CA VAL A 167 6.59 -12.70 4.23
C VAL A 167 7.25 -11.56 4.99
N PHE A 168 6.48 -10.77 5.74
CA PHE A 168 7.00 -9.63 6.51
C PHE A 168 8.02 -10.07 7.58
N LYS A 169 7.80 -11.23 8.21
CA LYS A 169 8.72 -11.81 9.20
C LYS A 169 9.95 -12.49 8.59
N GLY A 170 9.99 -12.66 7.26
CA GLY A 170 11.04 -13.43 6.58
C GLY A 170 10.93 -14.93 6.80
N GLU A 171 9.78 -15.44 7.24
CA GLU A 171 9.51 -16.87 7.47
C GLU A 171 9.02 -17.59 6.20
N TYR A 172 8.71 -16.84 5.14
CA TYR A 172 8.30 -17.43 3.87
C TYR A 172 9.53 -17.85 3.06
N ASN A 173 9.45 -18.99 2.37
CA ASN A 173 10.59 -19.64 1.71
C ASN A 173 11.14 -18.88 0.49
N ARG A 174 10.47 -17.84 0.00
CA ARG A 174 10.89 -17.02 -1.15
C ARG A 174 11.55 -15.72 -0.70
N LYS A 175 12.87 -15.68 -0.74
CA LYS A 175 13.69 -14.58 -0.19
C LYS A 175 13.43 -13.23 -0.86
N PHE A 176 13.26 -13.20 -2.19
CA PHE A 176 13.04 -11.96 -2.92
C PHE A 176 11.77 -11.22 -2.45
N MET A 177 10.76 -11.94 -1.93
CA MET A 177 9.53 -11.33 -1.46
C MET A 177 9.78 -10.43 -0.24
N LEU A 178 10.59 -10.88 0.71
CA LEU A 178 11.03 -10.02 1.82
C LEU A 178 11.89 -8.87 1.31
N GLN A 179 12.77 -9.11 0.33
CA GLN A 179 13.66 -8.09 -0.22
C GLN A 179 12.89 -6.97 -0.95
N LEU A 180 11.71 -7.24 -1.51
CA LEU A 180 10.84 -6.22 -2.08
C LEU A 180 10.26 -5.29 -1.00
N ILE A 181 10.17 -5.75 0.27
CA ILE A 181 9.61 -5.01 1.40
C ILE A 181 10.72 -4.31 2.19
N SER A 182 11.83 -5.02 2.43
CA SER A 182 12.94 -4.56 3.27
C SER A 182 14.28 -5.02 2.72
N SER A 183 14.98 -4.13 2.05
CA SER A 183 16.33 -4.34 1.51
C SER A 183 17.02 -3.01 1.19
N GLN A 184 18.05 -3.04 0.35
CA GLN A 184 18.69 -1.81 -0.15
C GLN A 184 17.92 -1.11 -1.26
N LEU A 185 17.11 -1.86 -2.03
CA LEU A 185 16.29 -1.37 -3.14
C LEU A 185 14.87 -1.91 -3.00
N ASP A 186 14.22 -1.62 -1.88
CA ASP A 186 12.85 -2.00 -1.60
C ASP A 186 11.83 -0.91 -1.98
N MET A 187 10.56 -1.28 -1.96
CA MET A 187 9.47 -0.38 -2.33
C MET A 187 9.25 0.72 -1.29
N ASP A 188 9.56 0.47 -0.03
CA ASP A 188 9.55 1.43 1.05
C ASP A 188 10.55 2.57 0.75
N ARG A 189 11.82 2.22 0.57
CA ARG A 189 12.89 3.19 0.29
C ARG A 189 12.64 3.98 -0.97
N MET A 190 12.18 3.33 -2.04
CA MET A 190 11.90 4.03 -3.30
C MET A 190 10.76 5.04 -3.17
N ASP A 191 9.74 4.77 -2.35
CA ASP A 191 8.68 5.75 -2.12
C ASP A 191 9.16 6.89 -1.24
N TYR A 192 9.72 6.61 -0.05
CA TYR A 192 10.04 7.70 0.86
C TYR A 192 11.13 8.62 0.30
N LEU A 193 12.16 8.12 -0.37
CA LEU A 193 13.17 8.98 -0.99
C LEU A 193 12.53 9.97 -1.96
N LYS A 194 11.68 9.49 -2.85
CA LYS A 194 11.01 10.34 -3.84
C LYS A 194 9.97 11.26 -3.20
N ARG A 195 9.20 10.75 -2.25
CA ARG A 195 8.11 11.47 -1.59
C ARG A 195 8.63 12.54 -0.66
N ASP A 196 9.61 12.23 0.18
CA ASP A 196 10.22 13.17 1.10
C ASP A 196 10.95 14.28 0.35
N SER A 197 11.66 13.94 -0.75
CA SER A 197 12.27 14.89 -1.67
C SER A 197 11.24 15.88 -2.23
N PHE A 198 10.12 15.37 -2.73
CA PHE A 198 9.06 16.19 -3.31
C PHE A 198 8.46 17.17 -2.29
N TYR A 199 8.14 16.71 -1.09
CA TYR A 199 7.49 17.54 -0.07
C TYR A 199 8.42 18.44 0.71
N SER A 200 9.70 18.06 0.88
CA SER A 200 10.71 18.90 1.53
C SER A 200 11.36 19.93 0.60
N GLY A 201 11.32 19.67 -0.72
CA GLY A 201 12.04 20.45 -1.72
C GLY A 201 13.55 20.12 -1.78
N VAL A 202 13.99 19.04 -1.13
CA VAL A 202 15.38 18.55 -1.16
C VAL A 202 15.54 17.59 -2.32
N SER A 203 16.46 17.89 -3.25
CA SER A 203 16.58 17.17 -4.53
C SER A 203 17.34 15.84 -4.46
N GLU A 204 18.12 15.61 -3.41
CA GLU A 204 19.03 14.46 -3.24
C GLU A 204 18.31 13.12 -3.19
N GLY A 205 17.03 13.10 -2.76
CA GLY A 205 16.18 11.89 -2.76
C GLY A 205 15.40 11.65 -4.06
N ASN A 206 15.60 12.45 -5.09
CA ASN A 206 14.85 12.31 -6.34
C ASN A 206 15.37 11.13 -7.20
N VAL A 207 15.00 9.93 -6.81
CA VAL A 207 15.34 8.68 -7.50
C VAL A 207 14.31 8.33 -8.59
N ASN A 208 14.77 7.80 -9.71
CA ASN A 208 13.91 7.27 -10.75
C ASN A 208 13.45 5.84 -10.40
N SER A 209 12.45 5.74 -9.50
CA SER A 209 11.91 4.46 -9.03
C SER A 209 11.37 3.59 -10.18
N GLU A 210 10.79 4.17 -11.22
CA GLU A 210 10.29 3.40 -12.37
C GLU A 210 11.41 2.70 -13.12
N ARG A 211 12.53 3.39 -13.37
CA ARG A 211 13.70 2.79 -14.02
C ARG A 211 14.30 1.68 -13.15
N LEU A 212 14.42 1.89 -11.84
CA LEU A 212 14.94 0.89 -10.92
C LEU A 212 14.07 -0.36 -10.95
N ILE A 213 12.75 -0.21 -10.84
CA ILE A 213 11.80 -1.33 -10.92
C ILE A 213 11.92 -2.08 -12.25
N GLN A 214 12.03 -1.36 -13.37
CA GLN A 214 12.22 -2.00 -14.69
C GLN A 214 13.51 -2.81 -14.79
N MET A 215 14.56 -2.42 -14.08
CA MET A 215 15.84 -3.14 -14.06
C MET A 215 15.84 -4.34 -13.12
N MET A 216 14.98 -4.37 -12.09
CA MET A 216 14.89 -5.47 -11.14
C MET A 216 14.62 -6.81 -11.80
N ASN A 217 15.26 -7.85 -11.29
CA ASN A 217 15.05 -9.25 -11.68
C ASN A 217 15.17 -10.16 -10.46
N VAL A 218 14.77 -11.43 -10.61
CA VAL A 218 14.95 -12.46 -9.58
C VAL A 218 15.81 -13.56 -10.15
N VAL A 219 16.94 -13.84 -9.49
CA VAL A 219 17.86 -14.92 -9.82
C VAL A 219 18.10 -15.75 -8.57
N ASP A 220 17.93 -17.06 -8.67
CA ASP A 220 18.07 -17.99 -7.54
C ASP A 220 17.29 -17.56 -6.28
N ASP A 221 16.06 -17.07 -6.51
CA ASP A 221 15.15 -16.55 -5.47
C ASP A 221 15.68 -15.31 -4.71
N VAL A 222 16.63 -14.60 -5.27
CA VAL A 222 17.20 -13.34 -4.77
C VAL A 222 16.88 -12.21 -5.74
N LEU A 223 16.50 -11.04 -5.20
CA LEU A 223 16.28 -9.82 -5.97
C LEU A 223 17.62 -9.23 -6.42
N VAL A 224 17.75 -8.96 -7.73
CA VAL A 224 18.95 -8.40 -8.36
C VAL A 224 18.61 -7.27 -9.32
#